data_8d1903f0851606d4ae1bab7821351a1c
#
_entry.id   8d1903f0851606d4ae1bab7821351a1c
#
_cell.length_a   1.000
_cell.length_b   1.000
_cell.length_c   1.000
_cell.angle_alpha   90.00
_cell.angle_beta   90.00
_cell.angle_gamma   90.00
#
_symmetry.space_group_name_H-M   'P 1'
#
loop_
_entity.id
_entity.type
_entity.pdbx_description
1 polymer ?
#
loop_
_entity_poly.entity_id
_entity_poly.type
_entity_poly.pdbx_seq_one_letter_code
_entity_poly.pdbx_strand_id
1 'polypeptide(L)'
;MQQFFENIANSFSTVEGIVFSVIDIIVTMLLVYAVLIFLKKNNATRLMKYLVVVIVLSIVIGSDIVPMPVATHICSNILVILLIIGLIVFAPEIKRVMWKLASPKTAENSYTTKYDCSDEELHEAIDEIVRATQYMSKKDVGALIVIAPDNVPEQNLESGTRINANLSCSLIECVFNPKAPLHDGAVYIRGNKILAAGCFLPLTQQTDLDKELGTRHRAAIGITEQSNYLAIIVSEETGIVSVARNGELTRYYDSQMLKDVLEQIYGLKAVGKPKKHLLKRK
;
A
#
# COMPACT_ATOMS: atom_id res chain seq x y z
N MET A 1 0.48 44.31 -0.54
CA MET A 1 1.82 44.04 -1.12
C MET A 1 2.89 44.98 -0.62
N GLN A 2 2.67 46.33 -0.56
CA GLN A 2 3.65 47.25 0.01
C GLN A 2 4.03 46.91 1.45
N GLN A 3 3.11 46.57 2.33
CA GLN A 3 3.38 46.10 3.70
C GLN A 3 4.23 44.83 3.75
N PHE A 4 4.06 43.91 2.78
CA PHE A 4 4.86 42.69 2.70
C PHE A 4 6.32 42.99 2.34
N PHE A 5 6.54 43.89 1.37
CA PHE A 5 7.89 44.31 0.99
C PHE A 5 8.57 45.19 2.08
N GLU A 6 7.82 46.04 2.78
CA GLU A 6 8.32 46.76 3.92
C GLU A 6 8.69 45.89 5.11
N ASN A 7 7.88 44.84 5.37
CA ASN A 7 8.19 43.86 6.42
C ASN A 7 9.44 43.03 6.07
N ILE A 8 9.61 42.65 4.80
CA ILE A 8 10.83 42.00 4.33
C ILE A 8 12.04 42.92 4.45
N ALA A 9 11.93 44.19 3.99
CA ALA A 9 13.01 45.14 4.08
C ALA A 9 13.43 45.43 5.54
N ASN A 10 12.46 45.53 6.44
CA ASN A 10 12.70 45.71 7.88
C ASN A 10 13.31 44.44 8.53
N SER A 11 12.98 43.24 8.05
CA SER A 11 13.59 41.99 8.55
C SER A 11 15.08 41.88 8.18
N PHE A 12 15.52 42.49 7.09
CA PHE A 12 16.93 42.54 6.69
C PHE A 12 17.73 43.66 7.37
N SER A 13 17.10 44.56 8.17
CA SER A 13 17.80 45.64 8.84
C SER A 13 18.52 45.24 10.14
N THR A 14 18.19 44.09 10.71
CA THR A 14 18.80 43.57 11.95
C THR A 14 19.45 42.21 11.71
N VAL A 15 20.57 41.95 12.39
CA VAL A 15 21.29 40.64 12.24
C VAL A 15 20.38 39.45 12.59
N GLU A 16 19.57 39.60 13.61
CA GLU A 16 18.59 38.58 14.02
C GLU A 16 17.52 38.35 12.92
N GLY A 17 17.02 39.43 12.31
CA GLY A 17 16.05 39.38 11.22
C GLY A 17 16.61 38.72 9.97
N ILE A 18 17.90 38.90 9.66
CA ILE A 18 18.58 38.21 8.55
C ILE A 18 18.63 36.71 8.80
N VAL A 19 18.99 36.30 10.02
CA VAL A 19 19.04 34.87 10.38
C VAL A 19 17.66 34.22 10.26
N PHE A 20 16.61 34.86 10.79
CA PHE A 20 15.24 34.35 10.66
C PHE A 20 14.76 34.31 9.22
N SER A 21 15.06 35.32 8.39
CA SER A 21 14.70 35.32 6.97
C SER A 21 15.41 34.23 6.18
N VAL A 22 16.66 33.90 6.46
CA VAL A 22 17.40 32.80 5.85
C VAL A 22 16.81 31.45 6.26
N ILE A 23 16.46 31.28 7.54
CA ILE A 23 15.80 30.08 8.03
C ILE A 23 14.44 29.89 7.36
N ASP A 24 13.63 30.94 7.24
CA ASP A 24 12.33 30.91 6.59
C ASP A 24 12.42 30.49 5.12
N ILE A 25 13.37 31.06 4.36
CA ILE A 25 13.64 30.66 2.97
C ILE A 25 14.04 29.18 2.89
N ILE A 26 14.91 28.70 3.78
CA ILE A 26 15.34 27.30 3.79
C ILE A 26 14.18 26.38 4.11
N VAL A 27 13.37 26.70 5.12
CA VAL A 27 12.19 25.93 5.52
C VAL A 27 11.17 25.89 4.39
N THR A 28 10.88 27.03 3.76
CA THR A 28 9.96 27.12 2.63
C THR A 28 10.46 26.30 1.44
N MET A 29 11.76 26.38 1.12
CA MET A 29 12.37 25.60 0.05
C MET A 29 12.30 24.08 0.32
N LEU A 30 12.56 23.66 1.56
CA LEU A 30 12.44 22.26 2.00
C LEU A 30 10.98 21.77 1.90
N LEU A 31 10.02 22.60 2.29
CA LEU A 31 8.60 22.28 2.22
C LEU A 31 8.13 22.12 0.77
N VAL A 32 8.50 23.05 -0.11
CA VAL A 32 8.22 22.94 -1.55
C VAL A 32 8.87 21.72 -2.17
N TYR A 33 10.12 21.41 -1.81
CA TYR A 33 10.84 20.23 -2.27
C TYR A 33 10.16 18.94 -1.81
N ALA A 34 9.72 18.86 -0.55
CA ALA A 34 8.98 17.72 -0.01
C ALA A 34 7.65 17.48 -0.75
N VAL A 35 6.92 18.57 -1.04
CA VAL A 35 5.68 18.51 -1.83
C VAL A 35 5.95 18.02 -3.26
N LEU A 36 7.00 18.49 -3.91
CA LEU A 36 7.37 18.08 -5.27
C LEU A 36 7.77 16.59 -5.34
N ILE A 37 8.52 16.10 -4.34
CA ILE A 37 8.86 14.66 -4.25
C ILE A 37 7.60 13.82 -4.04
N PHE A 38 6.72 14.26 -3.14
CA PHE A 38 5.46 13.56 -2.87
C PHE A 38 4.60 13.45 -4.14
N LEU A 39 4.47 14.52 -4.88
CA LEU A 39 3.72 14.57 -6.14
C LEU A 39 4.38 13.72 -7.25
N LYS A 40 5.71 13.69 -7.34
CA LYS A 40 6.45 12.87 -8.31
C LYS A 40 6.25 11.36 -8.07
N LYS A 41 6.13 10.95 -6.81
CA LYS A 41 6.01 9.55 -6.42
C LYS A 41 4.64 8.94 -6.77
N ASN A 42 3.61 9.77 -6.98
CA ASN A 42 2.21 9.33 -7.14
C ASN A 42 1.72 9.30 -8.60
N ASN A 43 2.61 9.24 -9.61
CA ASN A 43 2.26 9.21 -11.05
C ASN A 43 1.28 10.32 -11.53
N ALA A 44 1.01 11.32 -10.71
CA ALA A 44 0.14 12.46 -11.02
C ALA A 44 0.87 13.57 -11.81
N THR A 45 1.97 13.25 -12.49
CA THR A 45 2.87 14.22 -13.12
C THR A 45 2.20 15.12 -14.16
N ARG A 46 1.17 14.63 -14.86
CA ARG A 46 0.43 15.46 -15.84
C ARG A 46 -0.48 16.47 -15.14
N LEU A 47 -1.29 16.02 -14.18
CA LEU A 47 -2.16 16.87 -13.36
C LEU A 47 -1.36 17.93 -12.60
N MET A 48 -0.18 17.52 -12.06
CA MET A 48 0.72 18.42 -11.35
C MET A 48 1.23 19.57 -12.23
N LYS A 49 1.61 19.30 -13.47
CA LYS A 49 2.07 20.34 -14.40
C LYS A 49 0.98 21.38 -14.64
N TYR A 50 -0.26 20.96 -14.87
CA TYR A 50 -1.38 21.88 -15.07
C TYR A 50 -1.69 22.67 -13.79
N LEU A 51 -1.66 22.03 -12.61
CA LEU A 51 -1.92 22.70 -11.34
C LEU A 51 -0.86 23.76 -11.02
N VAL A 52 0.42 23.47 -11.24
CA VAL A 52 1.51 24.44 -11.07
C VAL A 52 1.35 25.60 -12.04
N VAL A 53 1.02 25.35 -13.31
CA VAL A 53 0.79 26.43 -14.30
C VAL A 53 -0.36 27.34 -13.87
N VAL A 54 -1.49 26.77 -13.40
CA VAL A 54 -2.64 27.54 -12.94
C VAL A 54 -2.32 28.38 -11.68
N ILE A 55 -1.55 27.79 -10.73
CA ILE A 55 -1.11 28.53 -9.53
C ILE A 55 -0.21 29.70 -9.91
N VAL A 56 0.79 29.48 -10.77
CA VAL A 56 1.71 30.55 -11.21
C VAL A 56 0.93 31.64 -11.96
N LEU A 57 0.02 31.26 -12.84
CA LEU A 57 -0.84 32.19 -13.56
C LEU A 57 -1.73 33.01 -12.61
N SER A 58 -2.31 32.37 -11.59
CA SER A 58 -3.13 33.03 -10.57
C SER A 58 -2.33 34.02 -9.72
N ILE A 59 -1.08 33.70 -9.38
CA ILE A 59 -0.17 34.59 -8.65
C ILE A 59 0.20 35.82 -9.51
N VAL A 60 0.50 35.60 -10.80
CA VAL A 60 0.87 36.69 -11.73
C VAL A 60 -0.32 37.63 -11.96
N ILE A 61 -1.52 37.10 -12.17
CA ILE A 61 -2.75 37.91 -12.37
C ILE A 61 -3.19 38.56 -11.05
N GLY A 62 -3.01 37.87 -9.91
CA GLY A 62 -3.32 38.40 -8.59
C GLY A 62 -2.32 39.44 -8.06
N SER A 63 -1.20 39.66 -8.76
CA SER A 63 -0.24 40.72 -8.42
C SER A 63 -0.74 42.06 -8.91
N ASP A 64 -0.52 43.13 -8.11
CA ASP A 64 -0.89 44.52 -8.47
C ASP A 64 -0.17 45.07 -9.71
N ILE A 65 0.61 44.22 -10.39
CA ILE A 65 1.32 44.56 -11.64
C ILE A 65 0.31 44.76 -12.79
N VAL A 66 -0.85 44.06 -12.74
CA VAL A 66 -1.87 44.15 -13.78
C VAL A 66 -3.12 44.79 -13.15
N PRO A 67 -3.55 46.00 -13.54
CA PRO A 67 -4.69 46.72 -12.95
C PRO A 67 -6.03 46.14 -13.42
N MET A 68 -6.33 44.89 -12.99
CA MET A 68 -7.58 44.19 -13.31
C MET A 68 -8.30 43.73 -12.03
N PRO A 69 -9.07 44.61 -11.35
CA PRO A 69 -9.64 44.31 -10.03
C PRO A 69 -10.60 43.11 -10.03
N VAL A 70 -11.32 42.90 -11.11
CA VAL A 70 -12.23 41.73 -11.24
C VAL A 70 -11.45 40.44 -11.41
N ALA A 71 -10.40 40.42 -12.22
CA ALA A 71 -9.55 39.25 -12.41
C ALA A 71 -8.79 38.89 -11.13
N THR A 72 -8.28 39.88 -10.39
CA THR A 72 -7.60 39.67 -9.10
C THR A 72 -8.54 39.04 -8.07
N HIS A 73 -9.79 39.48 -8.00
CA HIS A 73 -10.78 38.91 -7.08
C HIS A 73 -11.16 37.46 -7.45
N ILE A 74 -11.29 37.17 -8.75
CA ILE A 74 -11.58 35.81 -9.24
C ILE A 74 -10.36 34.90 -8.96
N CYS A 75 -9.13 35.35 -9.24
CA CYS A 75 -7.92 34.55 -9.04
C CYS A 75 -7.65 34.25 -7.58
N SER A 76 -7.89 35.17 -6.65
CA SER A 76 -7.74 34.91 -5.21
C SER A 76 -8.71 33.84 -4.70
N ASN A 77 -9.94 33.81 -5.20
CA ASN A 77 -10.93 32.79 -4.86
C ASN A 77 -10.64 31.46 -5.55
N ILE A 78 -10.12 31.46 -6.78
CA ILE A 78 -9.71 30.24 -7.49
C ILE A 78 -8.61 29.49 -6.74
N LEU A 79 -7.66 30.16 -6.11
CA LEU A 79 -6.62 29.49 -5.31
C LEU A 79 -7.22 28.67 -4.16
N VAL A 80 -8.21 29.22 -3.44
CA VAL A 80 -8.90 28.48 -2.37
C VAL A 80 -9.66 27.28 -2.92
N ILE A 81 -10.37 27.47 -4.03
CA ILE A 81 -11.13 26.40 -4.70
C ILE A 81 -10.18 25.30 -5.18
N LEU A 82 -9.04 25.64 -5.79
CA LEU A 82 -8.02 24.69 -6.23
C LEU A 82 -7.42 23.91 -5.06
N LEU A 83 -7.22 24.56 -3.92
CA LEU A 83 -6.73 23.89 -2.72
C LEU A 83 -7.75 22.87 -2.21
N ILE A 84 -9.03 23.22 -2.18
CA ILE A 84 -10.12 22.31 -1.78
C ILE A 84 -10.24 21.13 -2.77
N ILE A 85 -10.24 21.40 -4.07
CA ILE A 85 -10.28 20.36 -5.10
C ILE A 85 -9.05 19.45 -4.97
N GLY A 86 -7.86 20.03 -4.77
CA GLY A 86 -6.64 19.28 -4.53
C GLY A 86 -6.76 18.35 -3.32
N LEU A 87 -7.28 18.84 -2.21
CA LEU A 87 -7.50 18.05 -0.99
C LEU A 87 -8.46 16.85 -1.25
N ILE A 88 -9.53 17.08 -2.01
CA ILE A 88 -10.51 16.05 -2.35
C ILE A 88 -9.89 15.00 -3.29
N VAL A 89 -9.19 15.45 -4.34
CA VAL A 89 -8.56 14.56 -5.33
C VAL A 89 -7.46 13.72 -4.69
N PHE A 90 -6.68 14.29 -3.77
CA PHE A 90 -5.60 13.59 -3.08
C PHE A 90 -6.03 12.95 -1.74
N ALA A 91 -7.32 12.97 -1.39
CA ALA A 91 -7.83 12.35 -0.17
C ALA A 91 -7.44 10.86 -0.03
N PRO A 92 -7.52 10.00 -1.08
CA PRO A 92 -7.11 8.60 -0.99
C PRO A 92 -5.60 8.45 -0.75
N GLU A 93 -4.77 9.30 -1.37
CA GLU A 93 -3.31 9.29 -1.19
C GLU A 93 -2.92 9.75 0.22
N ILE A 94 -3.58 10.79 0.73
CA ILE A 94 -3.40 11.29 2.10
C ILE A 94 -3.77 10.18 3.08
N LYS A 95 -4.91 9.51 2.88
CA LYS A 95 -5.34 8.37 3.70
C LYS A 95 -4.30 7.25 3.69
N ARG A 96 -3.76 6.89 2.51
CA ARG A 96 -2.70 5.88 2.37
C ARG A 96 -1.42 6.25 3.14
N VAL A 97 -1.00 7.52 3.07
CA VAL A 97 0.18 8.02 3.80
C VAL A 97 -0.07 8.04 5.30
N MET A 98 -1.24 8.49 5.74
CA MET A 98 -1.64 8.47 7.15
C MET A 98 -1.66 7.05 7.72
N TRP A 99 -2.17 6.08 6.96
CA TRP A 99 -2.10 4.67 7.34
C TRP A 99 -0.65 4.17 7.50
N LYS A 100 0.24 4.52 6.56
CA LYS A 100 1.68 4.18 6.66
C LYS A 100 2.38 4.86 7.83
N LEU A 101 1.95 6.06 8.22
CA LEU A 101 2.49 6.78 9.37
C LEU A 101 1.87 6.32 10.70
N ALA A 102 0.58 5.94 10.68
CA ALA A 102 -0.13 5.42 11.84
C ALA A 102 0.21 3.96 12.13
N SER A 103 0.62 3.19 11.11
CA SER A 103 1.20 1.86 11.32
C SER A 103 2.57 2.04 11.97
N PRO A 104 2.75 1.62 13.23
CA PRO A 104 4.03 1.83 13.92
C PRO A 104 5.14 1.15 13.11
N LYS A 105 6.20 1.91 12.76
CA LYS A 105 7.40 1.38 12.09
C LYS A 105 8.13 0.32 12.93
N THR A 106 7.72 0.12 14.17
CA THR A 106 8.10 -0.98 15.04
C THR A 106 7.54 -2.32 14.60
N ALA A 107 6.55 -2.35 13.67
CA ALA A 107 6.01 -3.60 13.14
C ALA A 107 6.93 -4.32 12.16
N GLU A 108 8.04 -3.72 11.73
CA GLU A 108 9.06 -4.45 10.95
C GLU A 108 9.82 -5.51 11.78
N ASN A 109 9.76 -5.41 13.13
CA ASN A 109 10.48 -6.32 14.03
C ASN A 109 9.64 -6.88 15.20
N SER A 110 8.32 -6.67 15.23
CA SER A 110 7.49 -7.14 16.35
C SER A 110 6.13 -7.63 15.86
N TYR A 111 6.13 -8.79 15.20
CA TYR A 111 4.89 -9.58 15.01
C TYR A 111 4.51 -10.29 16.33
N THR A 112 4.35 -9.52 17.40
CA THR A 112 3.74 -10.04 18.63
C THR A 112 2.24 -9.79 18.61
N THR A 113 1.59 -10.16 17.52
CA THR A 113 0.13 -10.27 17.51
C THR A 113 -0.22 -11.49 18.33
N LYS A 114 -0.85 -11.28 19.50
CA LYS A 114 -1.43 -12.38 20.27
C LYS A 114 -2.58 -12.95 19.45
N TYR A 115 -2.34 -14.08 18.81
CA TYR A 115 -3.40 -14.92 18.28
C TYR A 115 -4.09 -15.63 19.48
N ASP A 116 -5.38 -15.94 19.32
CA ASP A 116 -6.13 -16.70 20.33
C ASP A 116 -5.82 -18.20 20.27
N CYS A 117 -4.56 -18.56 19.95
CA CYS A 117 -4.09 -19.93 19.78
C CYS A 117 -2.63 -20.06 20.24
N SER A 118 -2.22 -21.29 20.53
CA SER A 118 -0.86 -21.60 20.97
C SER A 118 0.14 -21.58 19.80
N ASP A 119 1.44 -21.52 20.12
CA ASP A 119 2.51 -21.58 19.10
C ASP A 119 2.51 -22.92 18.38
N GLU A 120 2.13 -24.02 19.05
CA GLU A 120 1.99 -25.34 18.45
C GLU A 120 0.87 -25.36 17.41
N GLU A 121 -0.29 -24.76 17.72
CA GLU A 121 -1.41 -24.64 16.78
C GLU A 121 -1.06 -23.75 15.58
N LEU A 122 -0.21 -22.73 15.78
CA LEU A 122 0.30 -21.91 14.67
C LEU A 122 1.25 -22.69 13.77
N HIS A 123 2.13 -23.52 14.34
CA HIS A 123 3.00 -24.41 13.54
C HIS A 123 2.17 -25.41 12.72
N GLU A 124 1.13 -26.01 13.32
CA GLU A 124 0.22 -26.90 12.62
C GLU A 124 -0.51 -26.14 11.49
N ALA A 125 -1.01 -24.94 11.74
CA ALA A 125 -1.65 -24.10 10.73
C ALA A 125 -0.71 -23.78 9.56
N ILE A 126 0.55 -23.47 9.83
CA ILE A 126 1.57 -23.24 8.79
C ILE A 126 1.76 -24.50 7.94
N ASP A 127 1.91 -25.67 8.58
CA ASP A 127 2.10 -26.93 7.86
C ASP A 127 0.87 -27.29 7.00
N GLU A 128 -0.35 -27.00 7.47
CA GLU A 128 -1.59 -27.17 6.70
C GLU A 128 -1.63 -26.23 5.47
N ILE A 129 -1.26 -24.95 5.63
CA ILE A 129 -1.18 -24.01 4.51
C ILE A 129 -0.16 -24.46 3.47
N VAL A 130 1.04 -24.87 3.92
CA VAL A 130 2.09 -25.35 3.03
C VAL A 130 1.65 -26.58 2.27
N ARG A 131 1.03 -27.57 2.94
CA ARG A 131 0.50 -28.79 2.30
C ARG A 131 -0.57 -28.47 1.25
N ALA A 132 -1.54 -27.61 1.59
CA ALA A 132 -2.60 -27.20 0.67
C ALA A 132 -2.02 -26.49 -0.56
N THR A 133 -1.09 -25.56 -0.34
CA THR A 133 -0.41 -24.83 -1.42
C THR A 133 0.34 -25.78 -2.36
N GLN A 134 1.05 -26.77 -1.81
CA GLN A 134 1.74 -27.78 -2.61
C GLN A 134 0.79 -28.66 -3.42
N TYR A 135 -0.32 -29.06 -2.81
CA TYR A 135 -1.34 -29.84 -3.51
C TYR A 135 -1.92 -29.07 -4.68
N MET A 136 -2.31 -27.81 -4.44
CA MET A 136 -2.86 -26.95 -5.50
C MET A 136 -1.83 -26.66 -6.60
N SER A 137 -0.57 -26.44 -6.24
CA SER A 137 0.54 -26.26 -7.19
C SER A 137 0.71 -27.48 -8.11
N LYS A 138 0.70 -28.70 -7.56
CA LYS A 138 0.83 -29.94 -8.34
C LYS A 138 -0.38 -30.25 -9.24
N LYS A 139 -1.53 -29.67 -8.96
CA LYS A 139 -2.78 -29.88 -9.67
C LYS A 139 -3.16 -28.69 -10.56
N ASP A 140 -2.31 -27.68 -10.66
CA ASP A 140 -2.55 -26.43 -11.37
C ASP A 140 -3.89 -25.78 -10.95
N VAL A 141 -4.21 -25.88 -9.65
CA VAL A 141 -5.40 -25.23 -9.06
C VAL A 141 -5.04 -23.82 -8.63
N GLY A 142 -5.67 -22.83 -9.26
CA GLY A 142 -5.48 -21.43 -8.91
C GLY A 142 -5.99 -21.10 -7.51
N ALA A 143 -5.16 -20.43 -6.69
CA ALA A 143 -5.53 -20.05 -5.34
C ALA A 143 -5.00 -18.66 -4.99
N LEU A 144 -5.72 -17.98 -4.09
CA LEU A 144 -5.31 -16.72 -3.49
C LEU A 144 -5.62 -16.75 -2.00
N ILE A 145 -4.57 -16.87 -1.18
CA ILE A 145 -4.67 -16.96 0.28
C ILE A 145 -4.05 -15.72 0.89
N VAL A 146 -4.81 -15.02 1.73
CA VAL A 146 -4.36 -13.81 2.45
C VAL A 146 -4.18 -14.14 3.91
N ILE A 147 -2.95 -14.02 4.38
CA ILE A 147 -2.58 -14.17 5.80
C ILE A 147 -2.61 -12.80 6.45
N ALA A 148 -3.50 -12.61 7.39
CA ALA A 148 -3.65 -11.37 8.13
C ALA A 148 -3.03 -11.50 9.53
N PRO A 149 -1.93 -10.77 9.83
CA PRO A 149 -1.37 -10.77 11.19
C PRO A 149 -2.29 -10.03 12.17
N ASP A 150 -2.99 -9.00 11.70
CA ASP A 150 -3.87 -8.15 12.50
C ASP A 150 -5.35 -8.45 12.23
N ASN A 151 -6.24 -7.75 12.94
CA ASN A 151 -7.67 -7.86 12.69
C ASN A 151 -8.01 -7.39 11.26
N VAL A 152 -8.77 -8.22 10.56
CA VAL A 152 -9.24 -7.90 9.21
C VAL A 152 -10.44 -6.96 9.31
N PRO A 153 -10.43 -5.80 8.63
CA PRO A 153 -11.59 -4.93 8.57
C PRO A 153 -12.81 -5.67 8.03
N GLU A 154 -13.96 -5.43 8.65
CA GLU A 154 -15.22 -6.06 8.30
C GLU A 154 -15.53 -5.95 6.80
N GLN A 155 -15.29 -4.78 6.22
CA GLN A 155 -15.50 -4.49 4.80
C GLN A 155 -14.76 -5.45 3.84
N ASN A 156 -13.60 -5.98 4.25
CA ASN A 156 -12.86 -6.94 3.43
C ASN A 156 -13.49 -8.35 3.47
N LEU A 157 -14.18 -8.68 4.56
CA LEU A 157 -14.85 -9.96 4.75
C LEU A 157 -16.27 -9.99 4.21
N GLU A 158 -16.96 -8.84 4.16
CA GLU A 158 -18.34 -8.71 3.69
C GLU A 158 -18.53 -9.06 2.21
N SER A 159 -17.46 -8.91 1.41
CA SER A 159 -17.51 -9.26 -0.02
C SER A 159 -17.54 -10.77 -0.28
N GLY A 160 -17.16 -11.56 0.71
CA GLY A 160 -17.11 -13.04 0.65
C GLY A 160 -18.09 -13.71 1.60
N THR A 161 -17.96 -15.01 1.73
CA THR A 161 -18.72 -15.83 2.67
C THR A 161 -17.92 -16.08 3.93
N ARG A 162 -18.45 -15.72 5.09
CA ARG A 162 -17.83 -16.02 6.39
C ARG A 162 -17.86 -17.50 6.68
N ILE A 163 -16.73 -18.06 7.08
CA ILE A 163 -16.54 -19.47 7.39
C ILE A 163 -16.29 -19.65 8.88
N ASN A 164 -15.39 -18.88 9.48
CA ASN A 164 -14.97 -18.95 10.88
C ASN A 164 -14.65 -20.38 11.36
N ALA A 165 -13.99 -21.16 10.52
CA ALA A 165 -13.63 -22.55 10.78
C ALA A 165 -12.15 -22.69 11.12
N ASN A 166 -11.79 -23.76 11.83
CA ASN A 166 -10.40 -24.14 12.02
C ASN A 166 -9.77 -24.47 10.67
N LEU A 167 -8.54 -24.03 10.50
CA LEU A 167 -7.77 -24.22 9.29
C LEU A 167 -7.41 -25.70 9.12
N SER A 168 -7.58 -26.24 7.92
CA SER A 168 -7.08 -27.53 7.50
C SER A 168 -6.79 -27.54 6.00
N CYS A 169 -5.83 -28.35 5.61
CA CYS A 169 -5.47 -28.55 4.20
C CYS A 169 -6.71 -28.90 3.36
N SER A 170 -7.49 -29.88 3.83
CA SER A 170 -8.70 -30.34 3.13
C SER A 170 -9.75 -29.24 2.95
N LEU A 171 -9.90 -28.34 3.93
CA LEU A 171 -10.84 -27.23 3.81
C LEU A 171 -10.36 -26.21 2.76
N ILE A 172 -9.07 -25.89 2.75
CA ILE A 172 -8.49 -25.00 1.74
C ILE A 172 -8.66 -25.61 0.34
N GLU A 173 -8.34 -26.89 0.15
CA GLU A 173 -8.53 -27.60 -1.11
C GLU A 173 -10.00 -27.61 -1.56
N CYS A 174 -10.92 -27.80 -0.64
CA CYS A 174 -12.35 -27.79 -0.91
C CYS A 174 -12.82 -26.41 -1.40
N VAL A 175 -12.34 -25.35 -0.77
CA VAL A 175 -12.69 -23.95 -1.14
C VAL A 175 -12.16 -23.63 -2.54
N PHE A 176 -10.93 -23.96 -2.85
CA PHE A 176 -10.31 -23.65 -4.16
C PHE A 176 -10.61 -24.66 -5.27
N ASN A 177 -11.43 -25.67 -4.99
CA ASN A 177 -11.87 -26.58 -6.07
C ASN A 177 -12.58 -25.76 -7.16
N PRO A 178 -12.19 -25.88 -8.46
CA PRO A 178 -12.75 -25.08 -9.55
C PRO A 178 -14.27 -25.19 -9.74
N LYS A 179 -14.90 -26.20 -9.14
CA LYS A 179 -16.36 -26.38 -9.15
C LYS A 179 -17.06 -25.86 -7.88
N ALA A 180 -16.30 -25.40 -6.88
CA ALA A 180 -16.87 -24.89 -5.65
C ALA A 180 -17.34 -23.43 -5.85
N PRO A 181 -18.45 -23.00 -5.24
CA PRO A 181 -18.95 -21.64 -5.39
C PRO A 181 -18.06 -20.57 -4.76
N LEU A 182 -17.11 -20.96 -3.89
CA LEU A 182 -16.23 -20.05 -3.16
C LEU A 182 -14.80 -19.98 -3.74
N HIS A 183 -14.51 -20.63 -4.88
CA HIS A 183 -13.17 -20.68 -5.45
C HIS A 183 -12.72 -19.39 -6.13
N ASP A 184 -13.69 -18.57 -6.53
CA ASP A 184 -13.39 -17.25 -7.14
C ASP A 184 -13.29 -16.18 -6.06
N GLY A 185 -12.07 -15.71 -5.84
CA GLY A 185 -11.73 -14.74 -4.81
C GLY A 185 -10.64 -15.22 -3.87
N ALA A 186 -10.46 -14.48 -2.77
CA ALA A 186 -9.44 -14.76 -1.77
C ALA A 186 -10.01 -15.47 -0.54
N VAL A 187 -9.16 -16.28 0.09
CA VAL A 187 -9.39 -16.83 1.42
C VAL A 187 -8.61 -16.00 2.43
N TYR A 188 -9.28 -15.49 3.45
CA TYR A 188 -8.64 -14.81 4.58
C TYR A 188 -8.38 -15.78 5.72
N ILE A 189 -7.11 -15.85 6.14
CA ILE A 189 -6.65 -16.66 7.28
C ILE A 189 -6.06 -15.74 8.33
N ARG A 190 -6.43 -15.98 9.60
CA ARG A 190 -5.82 -15.35 10.76
C ARG A 190 -5.56 -16.39 11.85
N GLY A 191 -4.29 -16.50 12.26
CA GLY A 191 -3.89 -17.57 13.18
C GLY A 191 -4.19 -18.96 12.60
N ASN A 192 -4.90 -19.77 13.36
CA ASN A 192 -5.32 -21.10 12.99
C ASN A 192 -6.75 -21.17 12.39
N LYS A 193 -7.32 -20.03 11.93
CA LYS A 193 -8.71 -19.97 11.42
C LYS A 193 -8.82 -19.40 10.02
N ILE A 194 -9.69 -19.99 9.22
CA ILE A 194 -10.22 -19.39 7.98
C ILE A 194 -11.38 -18.49 8.36
N LEU A 195 -11.25 -17.19 8.13
CA LEU A 195 -12.28 -16.19 8.46
C LEU A 195 -13.39 -16.15 7.41
N ALA A 196 -13.01 -16.04 6.14
CA ALA A 196 -13.93 -15.95 5.01
C ALA A 196 -13.27 -16.47 3.73
N ALA A 197 -14.09 -16.83 2.73
CA ALA A 197 -13.66 -17.24 1.41
C ALA A 197 -14.48 -16.56 0.32
N GLY A 198 -13.96 -16.56 -0.93
CA GLY A 198 -14.58 -15.86 -2.05
C GLY A 198 -14.56 -14.33 -1.90
N CYS A 199 -13.59 -13.79 -1.17
CA CYS A 199 -13.50 -12.35 -0.93
C CYS A 199 -12.89 -11.63 -2.13
N PHE A 200 -13.50 -10.51 -2.54
CA PHE A 200 -12.95 -9.65 -3.57
C PHE A 200 -11.86 -8.73 -3.00
N LEU A 201 -10.76 -8.62 -3.73
CA LEU A 201 -9.63 -7.78 -3.36
C LEU A 201 -9.44 -6.64 -4.36
N PRO A 202 -8.92 -5.48 -3.91
CA PRO A 202 -8.55 -4.41 -4.81
C PRO A 202 -7.40 -4.85 -5.72
N LEU A 203 -7.50 -4.56 -7.01
CA LEU A 203 -6.42 -4.77 -7.95
C LEU A 203 -5.38 -3.65 -7.84
N THR A 204 -4.11 -4.00 -7.96
CA THR A 204 -3.04 -2.98 -8.05
C THR A 204 -3.20 -2.11 -9.29
N GLN A 205 -2.82 -0.85 -9.16
CA GLN A 205 -2.77 0.10 -10.26
C GLN A 205 -1.36 0.26 -10.85
N GLN A 206 -0.40 -0.57 -10.43
CA GLN A 206 0.94 -0.57 -11.01
C GLN A 206 0.88 -0.96 -12.49
N THR A 207 1.49 -0.12 -13.34
CA THR A 207 1.52 -0.33 -14.80
C THR A 207 2.73 -1.14 -15.26
N ASP A 208 3.77 -1.24 -14.44
CA ASP A 208 5.06 -1.85 -14.78
C ASP A 208 5.12 -3.35 -14.48
N LEU A 209 3.96 -3.95 -14.21
CA LEU A 209 3.86 -5.39 -13.92
C LEU A 209 3.96 -6.21 -15.21
N ASP A 210 4.58 -7.38 -15.07
CA ASP A 210 4.64 -8.37 -16.13
C ASP A 210 3.24 -8.71 -16.66
N LYS A 211 3.10 -8.78 -17.99
CA LYS A 211 1.80 -9.05 -18.65
C LYS A 211 1.29 -10.47 -18.40
N GLU A 212 2.18 -11.38 -18.03
CA GLU A 212 1.84 -12.77 -17.69
C GLU A 212 1.14 -12.91 -16.32
N LEU A 213 1.10 -11.83 -15.52
CA LEU A 213 0.45 -11.87 -14.20
C LEU A 213 -1.08 -11.76 -14.35
N GLY A 214 -1.77 -12.85 -14.00
CA GLY A 214 -3.22 -12.92 -13.98
C GLY A 214 -3.87 -12.07 -12.88
N THR A 215 -5.20 -12.09 -12.84
CA THR A 215 -6.02 -11.29 -11.89
C THR A 215 -5.70 -11.57 -10.44
N ARG A 216 -5.46 -12.85 -10.04
CA ARG A 216 -5.09 -13.23 -8.66
C ARG A 216 -3.75 -12.61 -8.23
N HIS A 217 -2.76 -12.54 -9.11
CA HIS A 217 -1.49 -11.88 -8.81
C HIS A 217 -1.67 -10.38 -8.59
N ARG A 218 -2.45 -9.72 -9.46
CA ARG A 218 -2.74 -8.28 -9.34
C ARG A 218 -3.54 -7.95 -8.08
N ALA A 219 -4.46 -8.83 -7.69
CA ALA A 219 -5.22 -8.71 -6.44
C ALA A 219 -4.32 -8.87 -5.21
N ALA A 220 -3.39 -9.84 -5.24
CA ALA A 220 -2.43 -10.06 -4.17
C ALA A 220 -1.51 -8.86 -3.96
N ILE A 221 -0.99 -8.27 -5.04
CA ILE A 221 -0.20 -7.03 -4.96
C ILE A 221 -1.07 -5.91 -4.39
N GLY A 222 -2.29 -5.71 -4.93
CA GLY A 222 -3.18 -4.63 -4.53
C GLY A 222 -3.56 -4.64 -3.06
N ILE A 223 -3.86 -5.80 -2.48
CA ILE A 223 -4.18 -5.89 -1.05
C ILE A 223 -2.93 -5.64 -0.18
N THR A 224 -1.77 -6.11 -0.60
CA THR A 224 -0.53 -5.94 0.16
C THR A 224 0.09 -4.54 0.03
N GLU A 225 -0.34 -3.72 -0.93
CA GLU A 225 -0.03 -2.29 -1.00
C GLU A 225 -0.70 -1.48 0.11
N GLN A 226 -1.87 -1.93 0.54
CA GLN A 226 -2.75 -1.19 1.46
C GLN A 226 -2.72 -1.71 2.89
N SER A 227 -2.14 -2.89 3.10
CA SER A 227 -2.13 -3.60 4.38
C SER A 227 -0.82 -4.32 4.62
N ASN A 228 -0.57 -4.70 5.88
CA ASN A 228 0.60 -5.51 6.26
C ASN A 228 0.34 -7.02 6.11
N TYR A 229 -0.47 -7.40 5.10
CA TYR A 229 -0.81 -8.79 4.84
C TYR A 229 0.26 -9.47 3.99
N LEU A 230 0.27 -10.79 4.08
CA LEU A 230 0.99 -11.66 3.16
C LEU A 230 -0.04 -12.34 2.26
N ALA A 231 0.14 -12.28 0.95
CA ALA A 231 -0.72 -13.00 0.02
C ALA A 231 0.06 -14.10 -0.69
N ILE A 232 -0.47 -15.33 -0.64
CA ILE A 232 0.08 -16.51 -1.32
C ILE A 232 -0.78 -16.77 -2.54
N ILE A 233 -0.14 -16.93 -3.70
CA ILE A 233 -0.80 -17.16 -4.98
C ILE A 233 -0.30 -18.46 -5.57
N VAL A 234 -1.22 -19.30 -6.03
CA VAL A 234 -0.92 -20.44 -6.90
C VAL A 234 -1.47 -20.13 -8.28
N SER A 235 -0.63 -20.18 -9.31
CA SER A 235 -1.03 -19.97 -10.69
C SER A 235 -1.81 -21.19 -11.21
N GLU A 236 -2.97 -20.94 -11.81
CA GLU A 236 -3.75 -22.01 -12.46
C GLU A 236 -3.20 -22.44 -13.82
N GLU A 237 -2.28 -21.66 -14.40
CA GLU A 237 -1.67 -21.97 -15.70
C GLU A 237 -0.34 -22.73 -15.55
N THR A 238 0.39 -22.47 -14.47
CA THR A 238 1.78 -22.94 -14.33
C THR A 238 2.07 -23.66 -13.02
N GLY A 239 1.10 -23.69 -12.09
CA GLY A 239 1.30 -24.22 -10.74
C GLY A 239 2.34 -23.45 -9.89
N ILE A 240 2.93 -22.36 -10.43
CA ILE A 240 3.96 -21.60 -9.73
C ILE A 240 3.36 -20.93 -8.48
N VAL A 241 4.04 -21.14 -7.34
CA VAL A 241 3.73 -20.48 -6.10
C VAL A 241 4.45 -19.13 -6.03
N SER A 242 3.69 -18.09 -5.77
CA SER A 242 4.19 -16.73 -5.61
C SER A 242 3.72 -16.14 -4.28
N VAL A 243 4.47 -15.21 -3.74
CA VAL A 243 4.12 -14.48 -2.50
C VAL A 243 4.19 -13.00 -2.76
N ALA A 244 3.12 -12.29 -2.39
CA ALA A 244 3.09 -10.83 -2.40
C ALA A 244 3.18 -10.29 -0.97
N ARG A 245 4.00 -9.25 -0.77
CA ARG A 245 4.16 -8.54 0.51
C ARG A 245 4.58 -7.10 0.25
N ASN A 246 3.99 -6.14 0.96
CA ASN A 246 4.28 -4.70 0.81
C ASN A 246 4.18 -4.17 -0.63
N GLY A 247 3.32 -4.76 -1.46
CA GLY A 247 3.14 -4.40 -2.87
C GLY A 247 4.19 -4.98 -3.82
N GLU A 248 5.08 -5.86 -3.34
CA GLU A 248 6.07 -6.55 -4.15
C GLU A 248 5.71 -8.03 -4.28
N LEU A 249 5.88 -8.59 -5.49
CA LEU A 249 5.62 -9.99 -5.80
C LEU A 249 6.93 -10.74 -6.00
N THR A 250 7.09 -11.84 -5.28
CA THR A 250 8.21 -12.78 -5.46
C THR A 250 7.67 -14.12 -5.92
N ARG A 251 8.22 -14.66 -7.03
CA ARG A 251 7.79 -15.92 -7.65
C ARG A 251 8.70 -17.09 -7.25
N TYR A 252 8.24 -18.30 -7.53
CA TYR A 252 8.99 -19.55 -7.36
C TYR A 252 9.29 -19.90 -5.90
N TYR A 253 8.29 -19.77 -5.03
CA TYR A 253 8.41 -20.25 -3.66
C TYR A 253 8.35 -21.77 -3.60
N ASP A 254 9.37 -22.37 -2.98
CA ASP A 254 9.31 -23.76 -2.55
C ASP A 254 8.65 -23.89 -1.16
N SER A 255 8.46 -25.13 -0.72
CA SER A 255 7.80 -25.41 0.57
C SER A 255 8.54 -24.85 1.77
N GLN A 256 9.87 -24.91 1.73
CA GLN A 256 10.69 -24.43 2.84
C GLN A 256 10.68 -22.89 2.89
N MET A 257 10.82 -22.24 1.74
CA MET A 257 10.72 -20.78 1.64
C MET A 257 9.35 -20.28 2.11
N LEU A 258 8.27 -20.99 1.73
CA LEU A 258 6.92 -20.64 2.14
C LEU A 258 6.74 -20.82 3.65
N LYS A 259 7.25 -21.91 4.23
CA LYS A 259 7.23 -22.14 5.66
C LYS A 259 7.99 -21.05 6.41
N ASP A 260 9.21 -20.71 5.96
CA ASP A 260 10.05 -19.68 6.59
C ASP A 260 9.37 -18.30 6.60
N VAL A 261 8.71 -17.90 5.51
CA VAL A 261 8.00 -16.62 5.46
C VAL A 261 6.74 -16.60 6.32
N LEU A 262 6.04 -17.73 6.43
CA LEU A 262 4.87 -17.88 7.31
C LEU A 262 5.28 -17.82 8.79
N GLU A 263 6.35 -18.54 9.17
CA GLU A 263 6.90 -18.44 10.53
C GLU A 263 7.33 -17.03 10.91
N GLN A 264 7.86 -16.24 9.96
CA GLN A 264 8.17 -14.84 10.17
C GLN A 264 6.92 -13.98 10.40
N ILE A 265 5.87 -14.18 9.60
CA ILE A 265 4.64 -13.37 9.72
C ILE A 265 3.88 -13.69 11.00
N TYR A 266 3.92 -14.96 11.44
CA TYR A 266 3.34 -15.38 12.71
C TYR A 266 4.21 -15.06 13.93
N GLY A 267 5.42 -14.51 13.73
CA GLY A 267 6.33 -14.11 14.82
C GLY A 267 7.04 -15.29 15.51
N LEU A 268 7.00 -16.47 14.93
CA LEU A 268 7.64 -17.70 15.45
C LEU A 268 9.14 -17.76 15.17
N LYS A 269 9.63 -17.01 14.19
CA LYS A 269 11.06 -16.83 13.87
C LYS A 269 11.42 -15.36 13.89
N ALA A 270 12.63 -15.04 14.45
CA ALA A 270 13.20 -13.72 14.30
C ALA A 270 13.44 -13.37 12.83
N VAL A 271 13.13 -12.13 12.43
CA VAL A 271 13.29 -11.63 11.05
C VAL A 271 14.77 -11.71 10.64
N GLY A 272 15.14 -12.81 9.97
CA GLY A 272 16.41 -12.91 9.26
C GLY A 272 16.32 -12.12 7.97
N LYS A 273 17.35 -11.31 7.65
CA LYS A 273 17.39 -10.61 6.35
C LYS A 273 17.19 -11.60 5.20
N PRO A 274 16.29 -11.32 4.24
CA PRO A 274 16.07 -12.21 3.11
C PRO A 274 17.40 -12.40 2.36
N LYS A 275 17.84 -13.64 2.24
CA LYS A 275 18.96 -14.00 1.32
C LYS A 275 18.47 -13.68 -0.09
N LYS A 276 19.00 -12.63 -0.72
CA LYS A 276 18.83 -12.36 -2.14
C LYS A 276 19.44 -13.55 -2.92
N HIS A 277 18.63 -14.51 -3.28
CA HIS A 277 19.00 -15.47 -4.32
C HIS A 277 19.03 -14.70 -5.65
N LEU A 278 20.23 -14.29 -6.03
CA LEU A 278 20.55 -13.83 -7.38
C LEU A 278 20.37 -15.03 -8.32
N LEU A 279 19.18 -15.18 -8.90
CA LEU A 279 18.99 -16.03 -10.05
C LEU A 279 19.73 -15.38 -11.22
N LYS A 280 20.92 -15.91 -11.56
CA LYS A 280 21.60 -15.66 -12.83
C LYS A 280 20.65 -16.03 -13.96
N ARG A 281 20.26 -15.02 -14.75
CA ARG A 281 19.67 -15.20 -16.07
C ARG A 281 20.61 -16.12 -16.88
N LYS A 282 20.10 -17.22 -17.35
CA LYS A 282 20.54 -17.85 -18.59
C LYS A 282 19.43 -17.71 -19.61
#